data_2c395f3a72a3eb23d88f1b5b5ace2f7b
#
_entry.id   2c395f3a72a3eb23d88f1b5b5ace2f7b
#
_cell.length_a   1.000
_cell.length_b   1.000
_cell.length_c   1.000
_cell.angle_alpha   90.00
_cell.angle_beta   90.00
_cell.angle_gamma   90.00
#
_symmetry.space_group_name_H-M   'P 1'
#
loop_
_entity.id
_entity.type
_entity.pdbx_description
1 polymer ?
#
loop_
_entity_poly.entity_id
_entity_poly.type
_entity_poly.pdbx_seq_one_letter_code
_entity_poly.pdbx_strand_id
1 'polypeptide(L)'
;AASDVYKRQGWPWNDNSTEKPDEPDVAEAKPRYIWIDAAANFPDYANSKENIAKDMEKIKAAGFTDIIVDVRPTTGDVLFNTNVVDQVKRMDVWGNSGYSYYERTETWDYLQAFIEEARIQGLKVNASINTFVGGYLCPYNLGHDGVLFRDESKKGWASVANLADGLTNTMDLLDDETDYGAKFFNPANDDVQNFVLQLLADLAKYDLDGIILDRCRYDDYGLESDFSDISKQKFEEYIGETVANFPADIMAPGTDEIPSDQPVYFKKWLEFRAKVIHDFIVKAREKVKSVNNNIKFGVYVGAWYSTYYTSGVNWASPKYNTSAYYPKWATSDYKNYGYADHLDYIFLGAYASVNNIYGSGEWTMEGFCKNGRELLQGDVPFAGGPDIGNSTGWTDGGQSAKIPDAIDACISNSDGFFAFDLCHVKKY
;
A
#
# COMPACT_ATOMS: atom_id res chain seq x y z
N ALA A 1 21.81 -14.33 -19.84
CA ALA A 1 21.30 -15.70 -19.56
C ALA A 1 19.99 -15.67 -18.79
N ALA A 2 19.84 -14.82 -17.77
CA ALA A 2 18.55 -14.66 -17.05
C ALA A 2 17.44 -14.05 -17.93
N SER A 3 17.82 -13.19 -18.87
CA SER A 3 16.87 -12.52 -19.77
C SER A 3 16.13 -13.46 -20.72
N ASP A 4 16.73 -14.60 -21.07
CA ASP A 4 16.14 -15.49 -22.08
C ASP A 4 15.08 -16.43 -21.48
N VAL A 5 15.17 -16.72 -20.18
CA VAL A 5 14.15 -17.53 -19.48
C VAL A 5 12.85 -16.74 -19.31
N TYR A 6 12.96 -15.43 -19.09
CA TYR A 6 11.79 -14.56 -18.89
C TYR A 6 11.11 -14.13 -20.16
N LYS A 7 11.82 -14.08 -21.29
CA LYS A 7 11.26 -13.72 -22.61
C LYS A 7 10.27 -14.75 -23.17
N ARG A 8 10.29 -15.97 -22.63
CA ARG A 8 9.40 -17.08 -23.06
C ARG A 8 8.14 -17.20 -22.24
N GLN A 9 8.07 -16.51 -21.10
CA GLN A 9 6.92 -16.60 -20.20
C GLN A 9 6.09 -15.32 -20.30
N GLY A 10 5.24 -15.25 -21.33
CA GLY A 10 4.05 -14.41 -21.24
C GLY A 10 3.18 -14.90 -20.08
N TRP A 11 2.20 -14.11 -19.68
CA TRP A 11 1.25 -14.54 -18.67
C TRP A 11 0.38 -15.68 -19.22
N PRO A 12 0.61 -16.97 -18.87
CA PRO A 12 -0.09 -18.08 -19.51
C PRO A 12 -1.47 -18.35 -18.90
N TRP A 13 -2.14 -17.31 -18.39
CA TRP A 13 -3.43 -17.50 -17.73
C TRP A 13 -4.47 -18.15 -18.63
N ASN A 14 -4.46 -17.82 -19.92
CA ASN A 14 -5.38 -18.34 -20.91
C ASN A 14 -4.78 -19.43 -21.82
N ASP A 15 -3.53 -19.82 -21.60
CA ASP A 15 -2.89 -20.85 -22.41
C ASP A 15 -3.25 -22.24 -21.87
N ASN A 16 -3.85 -23.07 -22.73
CA ASN A 16 -4.14 -24.47 -22.45
C ASN A 16 -2.92 -25.39 -22.67
N SER A 17 -1.72 -24.82 -22.85
CA SER A 17 -0.52 -25.64 -23.03
C SER A 17 -0.15 -26.33 -21.71
N THR A 18 0.03 -27.64 -21.80
CA THR A 18 0.40 -28.52 -20.68
C THR A 18 1.90 -28.57 -20.39
N GLU A 19 2.68 -27.74 -21.06
CA GLU A 19 4.12 -27.66 -20.79
C GLU A 19 4.36 -26.86 -19.51
N LYS A 20 4.80 -27.55 -18.45
CA LYS A 20 5.30 -26.91 -17.25
C LYS A 20 6.56 -26.12 -17.62
N PRO A 21 6.66 -24.83 -17.22
CA PRO A 21 7.93 -24.12 -17.33
C PRO A 21 9.00 -24.90 -16.55
N ASP A 22 10.20 -25.00 -17.11
CA ASP A 22 11.36 -25.51 -16.36
C ASP A 22 11.50 -24.69 -15.07
N GLU A 23 11.47 -25.35 -13.91
CA GLU A 23 11.67 -24.68 -12.62
C GLU A 23 13.07 -24.07 -12.64
N PRO A 24 13.21 -22.74 -12.39
CA PRO A 24 14.52 -22.12 -12.32
C PRO A 24 15.30 -22.70 -11.12
N ASP A 25 16.62 -22.76 -11.27
CA ASP A 25 17.51 -23.22 -10.20
C ASP A 25 17.21 -22.43 -8.91
N VAL A 26 16.84 -23.14 -7.84
CA VAL A 26 16.29 -22.56 -6.59
C VAL A 26 17.23 -21.54 -5.94
N ALA A 27 18.54 -21.60 -6.23
CA ALA A 27 19.55 -20.71 -5.68
C ALA A 27 19.55 -19.29 -6.28
N GLU A 28 18.96 -19.09 -7.47
CA GLU A 28 18.98 -17.81 -8.20
C GLU A 28 17.57 -17.21 -8.44
N ALA A 29 16.51 -17.88 -8.02
CA ALA A 29 15.14 -17.44 -8.30
C ALA A 29 14.72 -16.29 -7.38
N LYS A 30 14.58 -15.09 -7.94
CA LYS A 30 13.95 -13.96 -7.25
C LYS A 30 12.46 -14.23 -7.07
N PRO A 31 11.86 -13.85 -5.92
CA PRO A 31 10.44 -14.03 -5.70
C PRO A 31 9.61 -13.20 -6.69
N ARG A 32 8.44 -13.76 -7.04
CA ARG A 32 7.44 -13.15 -7.92
C ARG A 32 6.10 -13.18 -7.22
N TYR A 33 5.63 -12.01 -6.88
CA TYR A 33 4.40 -11.82 -6.12
C TYR A 33 3.26 -11.42 -7.04
N ILE A 34 2.08 -11.98 -6.80
CA ILE A 34 0.83 -11.49 -7.39
C ILE A 34 -0.07 -10.92 -6.29
N TRP A 35 -0.47 -9.68 -6.46
CA TRP A 35 -1.39 -9.02 -5.54
C TRP A 35 -2.83 -9.40 -5.85
N ILE A 36 -3.61 -9.68 -4.82
CA ILE A 36 -5.02 -10.04 -4.92
C ILE A 36 -5.82 -8.99 -4.15
N ASP A 37 -6.11 -7.87 -4.81
CA ASP A 37 -6.92 -6.80 -4.26
C ASP A 37 -8.31 -7.31 -3.89
N ALA A 38 -8.80 -6.94 -2.70
CA ALA A 38 -10.05 -7.47 -2.19
C ALA A 38 -11.24 -7.10 -3.06
N ALA A 39 -11.39 -5.81 -3.40
CA ALA A 39 -12.53 -5.33 -4.18
C ALA A 39 -12.52 -5.85 -5.61
N ALA A 40 -11.39 -5.74 -6.30
CA ALA A 40 -11.27 -6.13 -7.71
C ALA A 40 -11.50 -7.63 -7.95
N ASN A 41 -11.13 -8.47 -6.99
CA ASN A 41 -11.24 -9.93 -7.09
C ASN A 41 -12.40 -10.51 -6.26
N PHE A 42 -13.19 -9.67 -5.61
CA PHE A 42 -14.28 -10.10 -4.74
C PHE A 42 -15.34 -10.95 -5.42
N PRO A 43 -15.77 -10.63 -6.64
CA PRO A 43 -16.72 -11.47 -7.37
C PRO A 43 -16.27 -12.92 -7.57
N ASP A 44 -14.99 -13.14 -7.72
CA ASP A 44 -14.45 -14.49 -7.95
C ASP A 44 -14.30 -15.29 -6.67
N TYR A 45 -13.96 -14.64 -5.56
CA TYR A 45 -13.48 -15.33 -4.35
C TYR A 45 -14.35 -15.20 -3.11
N ALA A 46 -15.21 -14.19 -3.03
CA ALA A 46 -15.99 -13.93 -1.82
C ALA A 46 -16.84 -15.12 -1.37
N ASN A 47 -17.36 -15.89 -2.34
CA ASN A 47 -18.31 -16.97 -2.09
C ASN A 47 -17.90 -18.32 -2.72
N SER A 48 -16.65 -18.49 -3.16
CA SER A 48 -16.23 -19.70 -3.86
C SER A 48 -14.81 -20.12 -3.50
N LYS A 49 -14.68 -21.12 -2.64
CA LYS A 49 -13.41 -21.80 -2.37
C LYS A 49 -12.88 -22.53 -3.60
N GLU A 50 -13.77 -23.03 -4.45
CA GLU A 50 -13.40 -23.70 -5.69
C GLU A 50 -12.66 -22.76 -6.64
N ASN A 51 -13.13 -21.52 -6.78
CA ASN A 51 -12.44 -20.52 -7.58
C ASN A 51 -11.06 -20.20 -7.02
N ILE A 52 -10.92 -20.12 -5.68
CA ILE A 52 -9.63 -19.93 -5.04
C ILE A 52 -8.67 -21.07 -5.40
N ALA A 53 -9.10 -22.32 -5.21
CA ALA A 53 -8.28 -23.50 -5.52
C ALA A 53 -7.81 -23.53 -6.98
N LYS A 54 -8.74 -23.29 -7.91
CA LYS A 54 -8.46 -23.26 -9.34
C LYS A 54 -7.45 -22.16 -9.70
N ASP A 55 -7.61 -20.99 -9.12
CA ASP A 55 -6.75 -19.84 -9.46
C ASP A 55 -5.37 -19.94 -8.81
N MET A 56 -5.25 -20.57 -7.63
CA MET A 56 -3.93 -20.85 -7.04
C MET A 56 -3.11 -21.82 -7.93
N GLU A 57 -3.74 -22.80 -8.52
CA GLU A 57 -3.08 -23.69 -9.50
C GLU A 57 -2.57 -22.91 -10.71
N LYS A 58 -3.38 -22.00 -11.26
CA LYS A 58 -3.01 -21.18 -12.41
C LYS A 58 -1.89 -20.17 -12.07
N ILE A 59 -1.94 -19.57 -10.88
CA ILE A 59 -0.90 -18.66 -10.39
C ILE A 59 0.45 -19.39 -10.33
N LYS A 60 0.48 -20.60 -9.78
CA LYS A 60 1.69 -21.43 -9.73
C LYS A 60 2.19 -21.76 -11.12
N ALA A 61 1.29 -22.18 -12.00
CA ALA A 61 1.62 -22.51 -13.39
C ALA A 61 2.16 -21.29 -14.17
N ALA A 62 1.70 -20.08 -13.85
CA ALA A 62 2.18 -18.83 -14.42
C ALA A 62 3.59 -18.42 -13.94
N GLY A 63 4.15 -19.13 -12.96
CA GLY A 63 5.49 -18.90 -12.46
C GLY A 63 5.59 -17.92 -11.28
N PHE A 64 4.47 -17.54 -10.67
CA PHE A 64 4.48 -16.82 -9.40
C PHE A 64 4.92 -17.72 -8.26
N THR A 65 5.62 -17.15 -7.29
CA THR A 65 6.12 -17.86 -6.10
C THR A 65 5.31 -17.54 -4.86
N ASP A 66 4.70 -16.37 -4.85
CA ASP A 66 4.03 -15.77 -3.69
C ASP A 66 2.70 -15.15 -4.11
N ILE A 67 1.71 -15.24 -3.23
CA ILE A 67 0.51 -14.41 -3.29
C ILE A 67 0.55 -13.34 -2.21
N ILE A 68 -0.08 -12.21 -2.49
CA ILE A 68 -0.36 -11.17 -1.52
C ILE A 68 -1.87 -10.97 -1.49
N VAL A 69 -2.50 -11.38 -0.39
CA VAL A 69 -3.95 -11.30 -0.23
C VAL A 69 -4.29 -10.05 0.57
N ASP A 70 -5.06 -9.14 -0.03
CA ASP A 70 -5.63 -8.00 0.69
C ASP A 70 -6.76 -8.49 1.60
N VAL A 71 -6.60 -8.35 2.89
CA VAL A 71 -7.55 -8.81 3.90
C VAL A 71 -8.16 -7.70 4.74
N ARG A 72 -7.84 -6.45 4.42
CA ARG A 72 -8.49 -5.26 4.99
C ARG A 72 -8.66 -4.19 3.91
N PRO A 73 -9.77 -4.25 3.17
CA PRO A 73 -10.06 -3.29 2.10
C PRO A 73 -10.42 -1.89 2.65
N THR A 74 -10.83 -1.01 1.74
CA THR A 74 -11.03 0.42 2.00
C THR A 74 -12.17 0.77 2.97
N THR A 75 -13.08 -0.15 3.26
CA THR A 75 -14.08 0.05 4.32
C THR A 75 -13.47 0.01 5.73
N GLY A 76 -12.30 -0.60 5.87
CA GLY A 76 -11.66 -0.83 7.16
C GLY A 76 -12.13 -2.09 7.87
N ASP A 77 -13.12 -2.78 7.34
CA ASP A 77 -13.52 -4.13 7.76
C ASP A 77 -12.51 -5.17 7.25
N VAL A 78 -12.61 -6.39 7.72
CA VAL A 78 -11.59 -7.40 7.47
C VAL A 78 -12.15 -8.68 6.84
N LEU A 79 -11.25 -9.46 6.27
CA LEU A 79 -11.48 -10.78 5.68
C LEU A 79 -10.63 -11.85 6.40
N PHE A 80 -10.48 -11.69 7.70
CA PHE A 80 -9.84 -12.65 8.61
C PHE A 80 -10.50 -12.58 9.99
N ASN A 81 -10.32 -13.59 10.81
CA ASN A 81 -10.96 -13.66 12.12
C ASN A 81 -10.35 -12.69 13.12
N THR A 82 -11.17 -11.81 13.65
CA THR A 82 -10.86 -10.90 14.74
C THR A 82 -12.14 -10.45 15.43
N ASN A 83 -12.04 -10.04 16.69
CA ASN A 83 -13.14 -9.39 17.43
C ASN A 83 -13.01 -7.86 17.45
N VAL A 84 -12.00 -7.29 16.79
CA VAL A 84 -11.69 -5.86 16.86
C VAL A 84 -12.59 -5.04 15.92
N VAL A 85 -12.97 -5.62 14.80
CA VAL A 85 -13.77 -4.97 13.75
C VAL A 85 -14.62 -6.03 13.03
N ASP A 86 -15.66 -5.56 12.34
CA ASP A 86 -16.57 -6.44 11.60
C ASP A 86 -15.88 -7.08 10.38
N GLN A 87 -16.46 -8.23 9.98
CA GLN A 87 -16.11 -8.87 8.73
C GLN A 87 -16.72 -8.08 7.55
N VAL A 88 -16.01 -8.07 6.42
CA VAL A 88 -16.53 -7.54 5.17
C VAL A 88 -17.78 -8.31 4.75
N LYS A 89 -18.90 -7.61 4.57
CA LYS A 89 -20.17 -8.17 4.12
C LYS A 89 -20.44 -7.92 2.64
N ARG A 90 -19.90 -6.83 2.12
CA ARG A 90 -20.06 -6.42 0.73
C ARG A 90 -18.91 -5.53 0.29
N MET A 91 -18.69 -5.48 -1.00
CA MET A 91 -17.74 -4.57 -1.63
C MET A 91 -18.39 -3.86 -2.81
N ASP A 92 -17.98 -2.63 -3.05
CA ASP A 92 -18.28 -1.94 -4.31
C ASP A 92 -17.26 -2.39 -5.34
N VAL A 93 -17.76 -2.92 -6.45
CA VAL A 93 -16.93 -3.50 -7.50
C VAL A 93 -17.17 -2.75 -8.81
N TRP A 94 -16.11 -2.31 -9.44
CA TRP A 94 -16.14 -1.74 -10.78
C TRP A 94 -16.30 -2.83 -11.84
N GLY A 95 -17.24 -2.64 -12.74
CA GLY A 95 -17.51 -3.55 -13.85
C GLY A 95 -17.87 -2.80 -15.13
N ASN A 96 -18.28 -3.52 -16.16
CA ASN A 96 -18.61 -2.94 -17.47
C ASN A 96 -19.78 -1.94 -17.45
N SER A 97 -20.64 -2.01 -16.44
CA SER A 97 -21.78 -1.11 -16.24
C SER A 97 -21.58 -0.08 -15.11
N GLY A 98 -20.36 0.10 -14.65
CA GLY A 98 -20.02 0.95 -13.52
C GLY A 98 -19.86 0.18 -12.21
N TYR A 99 -19.94 0.88 -11.07
CA TYR A 99 -19.88 0.26 -9.75
C TYR A 99 -21.19 -0.45 -9.42
N SER A 100 -21.06 -1.60 -8.76
CA SER A 100 -22.17 -2.36 -8.19
C SER A 100 -21.77 -2.98 -6.86
N TYR A 101 -22.75 -3.22 -5.98
CA TYR A 101 -22.51 -4.00 -4.76
C TYR A 101 -22.33 -5.48 -5.08
N TYR A 102 -21.38 -6.08 -4.38
CA TYR A 102 -21.20 -7.53 -4.40
C TYR A 102 -21.18 -8.05 -2.96
N GLU A 103 -22.11 -8.94 -2.63
CA GLU A 103 -22.28 -9.44 -1.26
C GLU A 103 -21.48 -10.72 -1.03
N ARG A 104 -20.90 -10.82 0.17
CA ARG A 104 -20.37 -12.06 0.70
C ARG A 104 -21.43 -12.73 1.56
N THR A 105 -21.88 -13.91 1.14
CA THR A 105 -22.89 -14.70 1.82
C THR A 105 -22.30 -15.87 2.59
N GLU A 106 -21.09 -16.27 2.26
CA GLU A 106 -20.35 -17.36 2.91
C GLU A 106 -19.76 -16.95 4.25
N THR A 107 -19.59 -17.92 5.14
CA THR A 107 -19.11 -17.69 6.51
C THR A 107 -17.74 -18.30 6.80
N TRP A 108 -17.15 -19.05 5.87
CA TRP A 108 -15.81 -19.58 6.03
C TRP A 108 -14.75 -18.47 6.05
N ASP A 109 -13.63 -18.74 6.70
CA ASP A 109 -12.52 -17.78 6.82
C ASP A 109 -11.85 -17.57 5.45
N TYR A 110 -11.99 -16.35 4.92
CA TYR A 110 -11.47 -15.97 3.60
C TYR A 110 -9.95 -16.13 3.51
N LEU A 111 -9.21 -15.59 4.47
CA LEU A 111 -7.75 -15.70 4.47
C LEU A 111 -7.30 -17.15 4.63
N GLN A 112 -7.92 -17.91 5.53
CA GLN A 112 -7.57 -19.30 5.74
C GLN A 112 -7.78 -20.14 4.47
N ALA A 113 -8.83 -19.87 3.71
CA ALA A 113 -9.07 -20.55 2.43
C ALA A 113 -7.92 -20.29 1.43
N PHE A 114 -7.45 -19.05 1.32
CA PHE A 114 -6.27 -18.76 0.50
C PHE A 114 -5.00 -19.44 1.00
N ILE A 115 -4.78 -19.47 2.31
CA ILE A 115 -3.61 -20.17 2.89
C ILE A 115 -3.62 -21.64 2.52
N GLU A 116 -4.72 -22.33 2.74
CA GLU A 116 -4.85 -23.77 2.46
C GLU A 116 -4.60 -24.10 0.99
N GLU A 117 -5.25 -23.38 0.08
CA GLU A 117 -5.14 -23.64 -1.35
C GLU A 117 -3.78 -23.24 -1.93
N ALA A 118 -3.20 -22.15 -1.43
CA ALA A 118 -1.85 -21.71 -1.81
C ALA A 118 -0.79 -22.71 -1.36
N ARG A 119 -0.89 -23.24 -0.14
CA ARG A 119 0.04 -24.26 0.39
C ARG A 119 0.02 -25.56 -0.42
N ILE A 120 -1.15 -26.00 -0.89
CA ILE A 120 -1.27 -27.15 -1.78
C ILE A 120 -0.42 -26.95 -3.04
N GLN A 121 -0.37 -25.74 -3.56
CA GLN A 121 0.41 -25.40 -4.75
C GLN A 121 1.90 -25.04 -4.45
N GLY A 122 2.31 -25.05 -3.19
CA GLY A 122 3.67 -24.64 -2.78
C GLY A 122 3.90 -23.13 -2.91
N LEU A 123 2.84 -22.32 -2.93
CA LEU A 123 2.94 -20.86 -2.92
C LEU A 123 3.15 -20.33 -1.51
N LYS A 124 3.94 -19.28 -1.38
CA LYS A 124 4.02 -18.49 -0.14
C LYS A 124 2.83 -17.54 -0.05
N VAL A 125 2.42 -17.25 1.19
CA VAL A 125 1.25 -16.42 1.46
C VAL A 125 1.62 -15.21 2.30
N ASN A 126 1.39 -14.03 1.73
CA ASN A 126 1.52 -12.74 2.40
C ASN A 126 0.13 -12.13 2.52
N ALA A 127 -0.18 -11.52 3.65
CA ALA A 127 -1.41 -10.76 3.84
C ALA A 127 -1.10 -9.27 3.82
N SER A 128 -1.94 -8.48 3.14
CA SER A 128 -1.86 -7.02 3.17
C SER A 128 -3.08 -6.40 3.82
N ILE A 129 -2.89 -5.24 4.44
CA ILE A 129 -3.96 -4.42 4.99
C ILE A 129 -3.81 -2.98 4.54
N ASN A 130 -4.93 -2.28 4.32
CA ASN A 130 -4.97 -0.83 4.15
C ASN A 130 -4.92 -0.17 5.53
N THR A 131 -3.73 0.12 6.01
CA THR A 131 -3.40 0.36 7.42
C THR A 131 -4.23 1.44 8.08
N PHE A 132 -4.27 2.65 7.50
CA PHE A 132 -4.95 3.80 8.08
C PHE A 132 -6.24 4.19 7.37
N VAL A 133 -6.79 3.31 6.56
CA VAL A 133 -8.10 3.54 5.95
C VAL A 133 -9.20 3.13 6.93
N GLY A 134 -10.20 3.98 7.11
CA GLY A 134 -11.30 3.76 8.05
C GLY A 134 -12.69 3.83 7.44
N GLY A 135 -12.78 4.05 6.14
CA GLY A 135 -14.06 4.12 5.43
C GLY A 135 -13.89 4.45 3.96
N TYR A 136 -14.94 4.26 3.22
CA TYR A 136 -14.97 4.47 1.79
C TYR A 136 -16.26 5.17 1.37
N LEU A 137 -16.13 6.27 0.63
CA LEU A 137 -17.22 6.95 -0.03
C LEU A 137 -17.24 6.50 -1.48
N CYS A 138 -18.24 5.72 -1.84
CA CYS A 138 -18.42 5.30 -3.22
C CYS A 138 -19.08 6.40 -4.02
N PRO A 139 -18.50 6.85 -5.13
CA PRO A 139 -19.19 7.71 -6.08
C PRO A 139 -20.36 6.95 -6.73
N TYR A 140 -21.10 7.60 -7.58
CA TYR A 140 -22.23 7.00 -8.31
C TYR A 140 -23.42 6.57 -7.43
N ASN A 141 -23.62 7.26 -6.30
CA ASN A 141 -24.75 7.06 -5.39
C ASN A 141 -24.89 5.65 -4.79
N LEU A 142 -23.82 4.90 -4.71
CA LEU A 142 -23.79 3.62 -3.98
C LEU A 142 -23.64 3.82 -2.46
N GLY A 143 -23.47 5.08 -2.03
CA GLY A 143 -23.35 5.44 -0.63
C GLY A 143 -21.94 5.31 -0.09
N HIS A 144 -21.85 5.21 1.22
CA HIS A 144 -20.61 5.11 1.94
C HIS A 144 -20.69 3.98 2.97
N ASP A 145 -19.55 3.44 3.35
CA ASP A 145 -19.45 2.41 4.37
C ASP A 145 -18.10 2.45 5.08
N GLY A 146 -18.01 1.77 6.20
CA GLY A 146 -16.79 1.60 6.96
C GLY A 146 -16.88 2.06 8.40
N VAL A 147 -15.82 1.85 9.14
CA VAL A 147 -15.74 2.12 10.58
C VAL A 147 -16.08 3.56 10.92
N LEU A 148 -15.51 4.53 10.19
CA LEU A 148 -15.75 5.96 10.42
C LEU A 148 -17.18 6.39 10.09
N PHE A 149 -17.86 5.73 9.17
CA PHE A 149 -19.22 6.05 8.77
C PHE A 149 -20.27 5.42 9.68
N ARG A 150 -19.97 4.26 10.27
CA ARG A 150 -20.91 3.50 11.11
C ARG A 150 -20.88 3.86 12.57
N ASP A 151 -19.78 4.47 13.04
CA ASP A 151 -19.58 4.79 14.46
C ASP A 151 -19.19 6.26 14.63
N GLU A 152 -20.21 7.11 14.91
CA GLU A 152 -20.00 8.53 15.11
C GLU A 152 -19.07 8.85 16.29
N SER A 153 -18.95 7.96 17.27
CA SER A 153 -18.01 8.14 18.38
C SER A 153 -16.53 8.14 17.93
N LYS A 154 -16.26 7.61 16.75
CA LYS A 154 -14.93 7.56 16.15
C LYS A 154 -14.63 8.73 15.18
N LYS A 155 -15.51 9.72 15.09
CA LYS A 155 -15.23 10.90 14.25
C LYS A 155 -13.89 11.56 14.58
N GLY A 156 -13.50 11.59 15.85
CA GLY A 156 -12.20 12.09 16.29
C GLY A 156 -11.00 11.25 15.88
N TRP A 157 -11.23 10.07 15.28
CA TRP A 157 -10.16 9.25 14.70
C TRP A 157 -9.81 9.66 13.28
N ALA A 158 -10.66 10.43 12.62
CA ALA A 158 -10.40 10.94 11.28
C ALA A 158 -9.40 12.10 11.31
N SER A 159 -8.76 12.33 10.19
CA SER A 159 -7.85 13.47 10.01
C SER A 159 -8.60 14.79 9.95
N VAL A 160 -7.89 15.87 10.28
CA VAL A 160 -8.35 17.25 10.10
C VAL A 160 -7.54 17.90 9.00
N ALA A 161 -8.22 18.39 7.97
CA ALA A 161 -7.61 19.07 6.85
C ALA A 161 -7.50 20.59 7.10
N ASN A 162 -6.35 21.15 6.73
CA ASN A 162 -6.06 22.59 6.78
C ASN A 162 -6.41 23.21 5.43
N LEU A 163 -7.71 23.42 5.20
CA LEU A 163 -8.25 23.95 3.95
C LEU A 163 -8.27 25.49 3.94
N ALA A 164 -8.50 26.06 2.76
CA ALA A 164 -8.59 27.53 2.60
C ALA A 164 -9.65 28.16 3.52
N ASP A 165 -10.74 27.45 3.77
CA ASP A 165 -11.86 27.91 4.63
C ASP A 165 -11.65 27.58 6.12
N GLY A 166 -10.54 26.94 6.49
CA GLY A 166 -10.19 26.60 7.87
C GLY A 166 -9.99 25.12 8.13
N LEU A 167 -9.74 24.79 9.38
CA LEU A 167 -9.55 23.41 9.83
C LEU A 167 -10.88 22.65 9.79
N THR A 168 -10.91 21.55 9.06
CA THR A 168 -12.14 20.78 8.83
C THR A 168 -11.86 19.29 9.00
N ASN A 169 -12.66 18.62 9.83
CA ASN A 169 -12.61 17.17 9.92
C ASN A 169 -13.00 16.56 8.56
N THR A 170 -12.21 15.62 8.06
CA THR A 170 -12.41 15.05 6.73
C THR A 170 -13.74 14.32 6.58
N MET A 171 -14.35 13.87 7.70
CA MET A 171 -15.69 13.29 7.70
C MET A 171 -16.80 14.30 7.43
N ASP A 172 -16.54 15.61 7.54
CA ASP A 172 -17.48 16.67 7.18
C ASP A 172 -17.38 17.07 5.69
N LEU A 173 -16.48 16.45 4.93
CA LEU A 173 -16.25 16.69 3.49
C LEU A 173 -16.90 15.60 2.62
N LEU A 174 -18.13 15.16 2.99
CA LEU A 174 -18.81 14.05 2.32
C LEU A 174 -19.45 14.40 0.98
N ASP A 175 -19.65 15.69 0.72
CA ASP A 175 -20.33 16.18 -0.49
C ASP A 175 -19.37 16.44 -1.65
N ASP A 176 -18.09 16.10 -1.50
CA ASP A 176 -17.13 16.22 -2.60
C ASP A 176 -17.31 15.06 -3.58
N GLU A 177 -18.13 15.30 -4.59
CA GLU A 177 -18.44 14.34 -5.67
C GLU A 177 -17.19 13.91 -6.46
N THR A 178 -16.06 14.60 -6.27
CA THR A 178 -14.80 14.31 -6.97
C THR A 178 -13.89 13.37 -6.20
N ASP A 179 -14.17 13.13 -4.91
CA ASP A 179 -13.33 12.30 -4.07
C ASP A 179 -13.78 10.84 -4.10
N TYR A 180 -13.15 10.06 -4.96
CA TYR A 180 -13.18 8.59 -4.92
C TYR A 180 -12.50 8.06 -3.64
N GLY A 181 -12.53 8.84 -2.57
CA GLY A 181 -11.60 8.72 -1.49
C GLY A 181 -11.98 7.69 -0.46
N ALA A 182 -11.03 6.89 -0.12
CA ALA A 182 -10.97 6.29 1.18
C ALA A 182 -10.90 7.41 2.24
N LYS A 183 -11.69 7.31 3.30
CA LYS A 183 -11.55 8.15 4.48
C LYS A 183 -10.52 7.53 5.41
N PHE A 184 -9.55 8.33 5.83
CA PHE A 184 -8.41 7.85 6.60
C PHE A 184 -8.56 8.16 8.08
N PHE A 185 -8.04 7.26 8.90
CA PHE A 185 -7.69 7.55 10.28
C PHE A 185 -6.50 8.50 10.35
N ASN A 186 -6.46 9.28 11.42
CA ASN A 186 -5.31 10.09 11.79
C ASN A 186 -4.19 9.18 12.35
N PRO A 187 -3.05 9.04 11.66
CA PRO A 187 -1.96 8.18 12.12
C PRO A 187 -1.34 8.60 13.46
N ALA A 188 -1.48 9.87 13.83
CA ALA A 188 -0.94 10.40 15.08
C ALA A 188 -1.82 10.05 16.31
N ASN A 189 -3.05 9.59 16.11
CA ASN A 189 -3.97 9.24 17.18
C ASN A 189 -3.57 7.89 17.81
N ASP A 190 -3.30 7.88 19.14
CA ASP A 190 -2.87 6.68 19.85
C ASP A 190 -3.95 5.59 19.84
N ASP A 191 -5.23 5.94 19.91
CA ASP A 191 -6.33 4.98 19.85
C ASP A 191 -6.41 4.30 18.48
N VAL A 192 -6.16 5.05 17.42
CA VAL A 192 -6.04 4.51 16.04
C VAL A 192 -4.88 3.54 15.96
N GLN A 193 -3.70 3.93 16.44
CA GLN A 193 -2.53 3.06 16.43
C GLN A 193 -2.80 1.77 17.22
N ASN A 194 -3.38 1.85 18.39
CA ASN A 194 -3.73 0.68 19.20
C ASN A 194 -4.74 -0.23 18.50
N PHE A 195 -5.73 0.34 17.83
CA PHE A 195 -6.69 -0.40 17.01
C PHE A 195 -6.00 -1.22 15.91
N VAL A 196 -5.11 -0.58 15.15
CA VAL A 196 -4.36 -1.26 14.08
C VAL A 196 -3.41 -2.32 14.65
N LEU A 197 -2.73 -2.04 15.76
CA LEU A 197 -1.84 -3.00 16.41
C LEU A 197 -2.58 -4.26 16.89
N GLN A 198 -3.81 -4.13 17.38
CA GLN A 198 -4.64 -5.27 17.76
C GLN A 198 -5.04 -6.11 16.54
N LEU A 199 -5.37 -5.47 15.42
CA LEU A 199 -5.64 -6.17 14.16
C LEU A 199 -4.41 -6.95 13.68
N LEU A 200 -3.23 -6.34 13.75
CA LEU A 200 -1.98 -7.00 13.39
C LEU A 200 -1.66 -8.19 14.29
N ALA A 201 -1.94 -8.09 15.58
CA ALA A 201 -1.76 -9.21 16.51
C ALA A 201 -2.64 -10.41 16.12
N ASP A 202 -3.90 -10.18 15.76
CA ASP A 202 -4.82 -11.23 15.33
C ASP A 202 -4.41 -11.80 13.96
N LEU A 203 -4.01 -10.95 13.03
CA LEU A 203 -3.52 -11.38 11.72
C LEU A 203 -2.25 -12.24 11.82
N ALA A 204 -1.34 -11.91 12.73
CA ALA A 204 -0.09 -12.65 12.93
C ALA A 204 -0.29 -14.05 13.54
N LYS A 205 -1.48 -14.42 13.96
CA LYS A 205 -1.82 -15.79 14.40
C LYS A 205 -2.01 -16.78 13.26
N TYR A 206 -2.19 -16.28 12.03
CA TYR A 206 -2.30 -17.12 10.85
C TYR A 206 -0.94 -17.65 10.40
N ASP A 207 -0.96 -18.78 9.67
CA ASP A 207 0.24 -19.36 9.03
C ASP A 207 0.63 -18.56 7.79
N LEU A 208 1.26 -17.40 8.00
CA LEU A 208 1.68 -16.47 6.96
C LEU A 208 3.20 -16.45 6.81
N ASP A 209 3.66 -16.26 5.59
CA ASP A 209 5.06 -15.96 5.29
C ASP A 209 5.39 -14.47 5.53
N GLY A 210 4.40 -13.60 5.31
CA GLY A 210 4.58 -12.18 5.51
C GLY A 210 3.30 -11.40 5.77
N ILE A 211 3.48 -10.21 6.34
CA ILE A 211 2.45 -9.17 6.49
C ILE A 211 2.98 -7.88 5.88
N ILE A 212 2.17 -7.26 5.03
CA ILE A 212 2.52 -6.06 4.28
C ILE A 212 1.53 -4.95 4.65
N LEU A 213 2.05 -3.81 5.09
CA LEU A 213 1.26 -2.62 5.35
C LEU A 213 1.15 -1.78 4.07
N ASP A 214 -0.02 -1.77 3.47
CA ASP A 214 -0.39 -0.82 2.43
C ASP A 214 -1.02 0.41 3.08
N ARG A 215 -0.96 1.57 2.40
CA ARG A 215 -1.52 2.83 2.90
C ARG A 215 -1.18 3.13 4.37
N CYS A 216 0.03 2.76 4.77
CA CYS A 216 0.62 3.15 6.06
C CYS A 216 1.19 4.56 5.93
N ARG A 217 0.31 5.54 5.82
CA ARG A 217 0.58 6.91 5.45
C ARG A 217 -0.57 7.84 5.87
N TYR A 218 -0.33 9.12 5.74
CA TYR A 218 -1.39 10.11 5.81
C TYR A 218 -2.33 9.98 4.59
N ASP A 219 -3.45 10.68 4.64
CA ASP A 219 -4.52 10.63 3.65
C ASP A 219 -4.17 11.33 2.31
N ASP A 220 -5.15 11.36 1.41
CA ASP A 220 -5.00 11.93 0.08
C ASP A 220 -5.09 13.48 0.05
N TYR A 221 -5.36 14.13 1.18
CA TYR A 221 -5.24 15.60 1.31
C TYR A 221 -3.78 16.09 1.32
N GLY A 222 -2.82 15.18 1.40
CA GLY A 222 -1.41 15.51 1.24
C GLY A 222 -0.89 16.47 2.31
N LEU A 223 -0.36 17.62 1.91
CA LEU A 223 0.17 18.63 2.81
C LEU A 223 -0.90 19.27 3.71
N GLU A 224 -2.15 19.24 3.31
CA GLU A 224 -3.27 19.79 4.08
C GLU A 224 -3.65 18.94 5.32
N SER A 225 -3.08 17.76 5.50
CA SER A 225 -3.41 16.82 6.60
C SER A 225 -2.15 16.39 7.38
N ASP A 226 -2.21 16.00 8.64
CA ASP A 226 -3.29 16.17 9.61
C ASP A 226 -3.03 17.34 10.55
N PHE A 227 -3.99 18.22 10.71
CA PHE A 227 -3.88 19.39 11.59
C PHE A 227 -4.86 19.32 12.77
N SER A 228 -5.06 18.13 13.32
CA SER A 228 -5.85 17.92 14.53
C SER A 228 -5.15 18.50 15.78
N ASP A 229 -5.91 18.65 16.85
CA ASP A 229 -5.35 19.02 18.15
C ASP A 229 -4.34 17.98 18.67
N ILE A 230 -4.53 16.71 18.33
CA ILE A 230 -3.59 15.63 18.67
C ILE A 230 -2.24 15.86 17.99
N SER A 231 -2.24 16.13 16.69
CA SER A 231 -1.01 16.41 15.95
C SER A 231 -0.34 17.69 16.42
N LYS A 232 -1.12 18.74 16.72
CA LYS A 232 -0.58 19.97 17.30
C LYS A 232 0.15 19.70 18.60
N GLN A 233 -0.49 19.00 19.55
CA GLN A 233 0.10 18.68 20.85
C GLN A 233 1.38 17.86 20.71
N LYS A 234 1.34 16.79 19.93
CA LYS A 234 2.52 15.92 19.72
C LYS A 234 3.65 16.65 19.01
N PHE A 235 3.34 17.55 18.09
CA PHE A 235 4.34 18.37 17.43
C PHE A 235 5.01 19.35 18.42
N GLU A 236 4.23 20.05 19.24
CA GLU A 236 4.75 20.95 20.27
C GLU A 236 5.61 20.21 21.30
N GLU A 237 5.22 19.00 21.70
CA GLU A 237 6.07 18.14 22.54
C GLU A 237 7.38 17.75 21.83
N TYR A 238 7.32 17.45 20.56
CA TYR A 238 8.47 17.06 19.75
C TYR A 238 9.48 18.19 19.59
N ILE A 239 9.02 19.41 19.31
CA ILE A 239 9.90 20.58 19.13
C ILE A 239 10.27 21.25 20.46
N GLY A 240 9.58 20.94 21.54
CA GLY A 240 9.82 21.50 22.88
C GLY A 240 9.36 22.94 23.06
N GLU A 241 8.46 23.43 22.20
CA GLU A 241 7.91 24.78 22.28
C GLU A 241 6.46 24.83 21.76
N THR A 242 5.77 25.91 22.11
CA THR A 242 4.38 26.13 21.68
C THR A 242 4.34 26.86 20.34
N VAL A 243 3.50 26.41 19.43
CA VAL A 243 3.23 27.10 18.16
C VAL A 243 2.29 28.28 18.42
N ALA A 244 2.81 29.50 18.28
CA ALA A 244 2.07 30.71 18.64
C ALA A 244 0.82 30.91 17.77
N ASN A 245 0.91 30.63 16.47
CA ASN A 245 -0.19 30.78 15.52
C ASN A 245 -0.38 29.46 14.76
N PHE A 246 -1.15 28.56 15.32
CA PHE A 246 -1.50 27.30 14.68
C PHE A 246 -2.76 27.47 13.80
N PRO A 247 -2.83 27.02 12.54
CA PRO A 247 -1.76 26.28 11.82
C PRO A 247 -0.78 27.19 11.03
N ALA A 248 -0.97 28.49 11.02
CA ALA A 248 -0.30 29.43 10.12
C ALA A 248 1.25 29.40 10.21
N ASP A 249 1.81 29.22 11.41
CA ASP A 249 3.26 29.14 11.62
C ASP A 249 3.86 27.81 11.08
N ILE A 250 3.00 26.86 10.71
CA ILE A 250 3.37 25.58 10.07
C ILE A 250 3.08 25.65 8.58
N MET A 251 1.83 25.89 8.23
CA MET A 251 1.35 26.05 6.84
C MET A 251 0.17 27.00 6.80
N ALA A 252 0.16 27.91 5.84
CA ALA A 252 -1.02 28.70 5.55
C ALA A 252 -2.20 27.79 5.14
N PRO A 253 -3.45 28.16 5.49
CA PRO A 253 -4.63 27.40 5.06
C PRO A 253 -4.65 27.17 3.54
N GLY A 254 -4.93 25.95 3.13
CA GLY A 254 -4.98 25.56 1.72
C GLY A 254 -3.63 25.36 1.04
N THR A 255 -2.56 25.20 1.79
CA THR A 255 -1.23 24.90 1.22
C THR A 255 -1.21 23.45 0.72
N ASP A 256 -1.14 23.26 -0.59
CA ASP A 256 -1.11 21.97 -1.28
C ASP A 256 0.20 21.70 -2.04
N GLU A 257 1.08 22.68 -2.09
CA GLU A 257 2.44 22.58 -2.67
C GLU A 257 3.48 23.26 -1.77
N ILE A 258 4.75 23.03 -2.06
CA ILE A 258 5.84 23.66 -1.29
C ILE A 258 5.80 25.17 -1.50
N PRO A 259 5.54 25.98 -0.45
CA PRO A 259 5.48 27.42 -0.60
C PRO A 259 6.87 28.02 -0.86
N SER A 260 6.91 29.11 -1.64
CA SER A 260 8.14 29.88 -1.86
C SER A 260 8.59 30.62 -0.61
N ASP A 261 7.63 31.08 0.19
CA ASP A 261 7.86 31.71 1.49
C ASP A 261 7.32 30.77 2.58
N GLN A 262 8.24 30.03 3.19
CA GLN A 262 7.88 28.99 4.13
C GLN A 262 7.69 29.54 5.55
N PRO A 263 6.57 29.18 6.22
CA PRO A 263 6.46 29.41 7.66
C PRO A 263 7.58 28.74 8.45
N VAL A 264 7.81 29.22 9.65
CA VAL A 264 8.98 28.85 10.48
C VAL A 264 9.07 27.35 10.76
N TYR A 265 7.92 26.66 10.89
CA TYR A 265 7.88 25.24 11.22
C TYR A 265 7.59 24.33 10.02
N PHE A 266 7.53 24.84 8.79
CA PHE A 266 7.12 24.05 7.63
C PHE A 266 7.91 22.75 7.47
N LYS A 267 9.23 22.83 7.35
CA LYS A 267 10.09 21.64 7.18
C LYS A 267 10.08 20.74 8.41
N LYS A 268 10.04 21.34 9.60
CA LYS A 268 10.02 20.58 10.86
C LYS A 268 8.73 19.78 11.02
N TRP A 269 7.61 20.30 10.52
CA TRP A 269 6.33 19.59 10.47
C TRP A 269 6.38 18.37 9.54
N LEU A 270 7.01 18.49 8.38
CA LEU A 270 7.20 17.36 7.47
C LEU A 270 8.09 16.28 8.11
N GLU A 271 9.13 16.67 8.81
CA GLU A 271 9.96 15.76 9.62
C GLU A 271 9.13 15.06 10.71
N PHE A 272 8.29 15.79 11.41
CA PHE A 272 7.40 15.26 12.44
C PHE A 272 6.41 14.23 11.88
N ARG A 273 5.79 14.50 10.73
CA ARG A 273 4.89 13.55 10.08
C ARG A 273 5.63 12.25 9.73
N ALA A 274 6.82 12.35 9.17
CA ALA A 274 7.67 11.19 8.90
C ALA A 274 8.01 10.41 10.17
N LYS A 275 8.26 11.11 11.29
CA LYS A 275 8.48 10.50 12.59
C LYS A 275 7.27 9.71 13.09
N VAL A 276 6.06 10.24 12.95
CA VAL A 276 4.82 9.55 13.37
C VAL A 276 4.70 8.20 12.66
N ILE A 277 4.91 8.17 11.35
CA ILE A 277 4.84 6.92 10.57
C ILE A 277 6.01 5.99 10.90
N HIS A 278 7.24 6.53 11.00
CA HIS A 278 8.42 5.73 11.40
C HIS A 278 8.20 5.03 12.74
N ASP A 279 7.76 5.76 13.75
CA ASP A 279 7.57 5.21 15.09
C ASP A 279 6.45 4.17 15.11
N PHE A 280 5.39 4.37 14.31
CA PHE A 280 4.34 3.37 14.15
C PHE A 280 4.85 2.09 13.46
N ILE A 281 5.67 2.21 12.43
CA ILE A 281 6.31 1.05 11.76
C ILE A 281 7.10 0.21 12.77
N VAL A 282 7.86 0.84 13.65
CA VAL A 282 8.61 0.14 14.70
C VAL A 282 7.66 -0.63 15.62
N LYS A 283 6.59 0.02 16.11
CA LYS A 283 5.58 -0.62 16.96
C LYS A 283 4.86 -1.77 16.26
N ALA A 284 4.51 -1.59 15.00
CA ALA A 284 3.82 -2.60 14.19
C ALA A 284 4.71 -3.84 13.99
N ARG A 285 5.99 -3.63 13.65
CA ARG A 285 6.96 -4.73 13.57
C ARG A 285 7.07 -5.49 14.91
N GLU A 286 7.26 -4.78 15.99
CA GLU A 286 7.35 -5.39 17.33
C GLU A 286 6.10 -6.21 17.64
N LYS A 287 4.91 -5.68 17.34
CA LYS A 287 3.65 -6.39 17.59
C LYS A 287 3.55 -7.68 16.77
N VAL A 288 3.83 -7.65 15.48
CA VAL A 288 3.82 -8.84 14.63
C VAL A 288 4.83 -9.87 15.12
N LYS A 289 6.07 -9.45 15.35
CA LYS A 289 7.16 -10.35 15.79
C LYS A 289 6.91 -10.93 17.18
N SER A 290 6.21 -10.23 18.06
CA SER A 290 5.84 -10.73 19.40
C SER A 290 4.84 -11.89 19.33
N VAL A 291 4.01 -11.96 18.29
CA VAL A 291 3.04 -13.03 18.07
C VAL A 291 3.67 -14.19 17.27
N ASN A 292 4.36 -13.85 16.17
CA ASN A 292 5.07 -14.82 15.33
C ASN A 292 6.32 -14.19 14.73
N ASN A 293 7.48 -14.52 15.29
CA ASN A 293 8.76 -13.97 14.83
C ASN A 293 9.19 -14.44 13.43
N ASN A 294 8.57 -15.49 12.90
CA ASN A 294 8.87 -16.01 11.56
C ASN A 294 8.17 -15.26 10.43
N ILE A 295 7.15 -14.46 10.74
CA ILE A 295 6.46 -13.64 9.74
C ILE A 295 7.37 -12.49 9.32
N LYS A 296 7.63 -12.37 8.00
CA LYS A 296 8.28 -11.19 7.43
C LYS A 296 7.37 -9.98 7.53
N PHE A 297 7.94 -8.85 7.93
CA PHE A 297 7.21 -7.59 8.06
C PHE A 297 7.68 -6.62 6.99
N GLY A 298 6.75 -6.05 6.23
CA GLY A 298 7.06 -5.12 5.17
C GLY A 298 5.95 -4.12 4.88
N VAL A 299 6.23 -3.25 3.94
CA VAL A 299 5.28 -2.23 3.47
C VAL A 299 5.23 -2.21 1.94
N TYR A 300 4.13 -1.70 1.41
CA TYR A 300 4.04 -1.19 0.05
C TYR A 300 4.11 0.32 0.07
N VAL A 301 4.90 0.88 -0.83
CA VAL A 301 4.96 2.32 -1.12
C VAL A 301 5.08 2.57 -2.62
N GLY A 302 4.65 3.75 -3.07
CA GLY A 302 4.97 4.22 -4.42
C GLY A 302 6.45 4.56 -4.53
N ALA A 303 7.06 4.19 -5.65
CA ALA A 303 8.48 4.43 -5.90
C ALA A 303 8.84 5.92 -6.14
N TRP A 304 7.86 6.80 -6.22
CA TRP A 304 8.03 8.26 -6.41
C TRP A 304 8.41 8.97 -5.12
N TYR A 305 9.61 8.70 -4.63
CA TYR A 305 10.12 9.25 -3.37
C TYR A 305 10.12 10.77 -3.32
N SER A 306 10.40 11.43 -4.46
CA SER A 306 10.51 12.89 -4.56
C SER A 306 9.27 13.65 -4.09
N THR A 307 8.09 13.04 -4.16
CA THR A 307 6.80 13.61 -3.73
C THR A 307 6.15 12.86 -2.56
N TYR A 308 6.74 11.79 -2.07
CA TYR A 308 6.15 10.95 -1.03
C TYR A 308 6.08 11.65 0.34
N TYR A 309 6.85 12.72 0.53
CA TYR A 309 6.74 13.58 1.71
C TYR A 309 5.33 14.17 1.89
N THR A 310 4.56 14.35 0.81
CA THR A 310 3.17 14.81 0.88
C THR A 310 2.26 13.82 1.60
N SER A 311 2.60 12.56 1.57
CA SER A 311 1.91 11.48 2.31
C SER A 311 2.46 11.25 3.72
N GLY A 312 3.42 12.06 4.16
CA GLY A 312 4.01 11.98 5.50
C GLY A 312 4.89 10.74 5.71
N VAL A 313 5.57 10.27 4.66
CA VAL A 313 6.35 9.03 4.71
C VAL A 313 7.76 9.24 4.20
N ASN A 314 8.74 8.77 4.97
CA ASN A 314 10.11 8.57 4.53
C ASN A 314 10.42 7.06 4.52
N TRP A 315 10.29 6.42 3.34
CA TRP A 315 10.55 4.99 3.20
C TRP A 315 12.01 4.64 2.88
N ALA A 316 12.88 5.64 2.76
CA ALA A 316 14.30 5.44 2.47
C ALA A 316 15.06 4.88 3.67
N SER A 317 16.31 4.48 3.43
CA SER A 317 17.28 4.21 4.50
C SER A 317 17.64 5.50 5.25
N PRO A 318 17.87 5.45 6.57
CA PRO A 318 18.41 6.59 7.30
C PRO A 318 19.84 6.98 6.88
N LYS A 319 20.52 6.13 6.09
CA LYS A 319 21.81 6.45 5.46
C LYS A 319 21.68 7.35 4.24
N TYR A 320 20.50 7.45 3.65
CA TYR A 320 20.24 8.34 2.53
C TYR A 320 20.03 9.76 3.03
N ASN A 321 20.91 10.68 2.63
CA ASN A 321 20.87 12.06 3.07
C ASN A 321 19.86 12.89 2.27
N THR A 322 18.58 12.77 2.65
CA THR A 322 17.46 13.38 1.93
C THR A 322 17.64 14.88 1.73
N SER A 323 18.08 15.62 2.75
CA SER A 323 18.21 17.08 2.66
C SER A 323 19.25 17.56 1.66
N ALA A 324 20.25 16.73 1.32
CA ALA A 324 21.22 17.06 0.27
C ALA A 324 20.60 17.09 -1.13
N TYR A 325 19.58 16.26 -1.36
CA TYR A 325 18.88 16.16 -2.64
C TYR A 325 17.59 16.97 -2.70
N TYR A 326 16.94 17.13 -1.55
CA TYR A 326 15.63 17.80 -1.42
C TYR A 326 15.64 18.92 -0.36
N PRO A 327 16.52 19.92 -0.51
CA PRO A 327 16.68 20.96 0.50
C PRO A 327 15.47 21.89 0.65
N LYS A 328 14.55 21.88 -0.34
CA LYS A 328 13.36 22.73 -0.29
C LYS A 328 12.36 22.31 0.79
N TRP A 329 12.33 21.01 1.14
CA TRP A 329 11.35 20.51 2.09
C TRP A 329 11.94 19.65 3.21
N ALA A 330 13.12 19.07 3.04
CA ALA A 330 13.74 18.21 4.04
C ALA A 330 14.66 18.98 4.97
N THR A 331 14.52 18.74 6.28
CA THR A 331 15.49 19.14 7.30
C THR A 331 16.71 18.21 7.26
N SER A 332 17.80 18.60 7.90
CA SER A 332 18.98 17.73 8.05
C SER A 332 18.67 16.43 8.82
N ASP A 333 17.69 16.45 9.70
CA ASP A 333 17.28 15.33 10.55
C ASP A 333 16.17 14.45 9.92
N TYR A 334 15.59 14.85 8.79
CA TYR A 334 14.54 14.09 8.10
C TYR A 334 14.95 12.64 7.82
N LYS A 335 16.20 12.42 7.45
CA LYS A 335 16.77 11.09 7.20
C LYS A 335 16.66 10.13 8.39
N ASN A 336 16.65 10.65 9.64
CA ASN A 336 16.56 9.84 10.83
C ASN A 336 15.23 9.08 10.94
N TYR A 337 14.23 9.51 10.19
CA TYR A 337 12.89 8.90 10.15
C TYR A 337 12.64 8.07 8.88
N GLY A 338 13.69 7.82 8.09
CA GLY A 338 13.68 6.74 7.12
C GLY A 338 13.54 5.39 7.83
N TYR A 339 12.61 4.54 7.40
CA TYR A 339 12.30 3.31 8.12
C TYR A 339 12.75 2.02 7.42
N ALA A 340 13.48 2.12 6.32
CA ALA A 340 13.88 0.94 5.54
C ALA A 340 14.59 -0.13 6.38
N ASP A 341 15.43 0.28 7.33
CA ASP A 341 16.18 -0.61 8.24
C ASP A 341 15.31 -1.35 9.27
N HIS A 342 14.04 -0.99 9.40
CA HIS A 342 13.06 -1.67 10.26
C HIS A 342 12.20 -2.70 9.52
N LEU A 343 12.45 -2.94 8.24
CA LEU A 343 11.66 -3.84 7.40
C LEU A 343 12.44 -5.12 7.05
N ASP A 344 11.69 -6.21 6.82
CA ASP A 344 12.25 -7.44 6.26
C ASP A 344 12.19 -7.44 4.72
N TYR A 345 11.26 -6.72 4.13
CA TYR A 345 11.12 -6.48 2.70
C TYR A 345 10.26 -5.24 2.44
N ILE A 346 10.36 -4.68 1.24
CA ILE A 346 9.55 -3.54 0.80
C ILE A 346 9.13 -3.72 -0.66
N PHE A 347 7.92 -3.30 -0.98
CA PHE A 347 7.35 -3.31 -2.32
C PHE A 347 7.30 -1.89 -2.85
N LEU A 348 7.98 -1.66 -3.97
CA LEU A 348 8.04 -0.35 -4.62
C LEU A 348 7.16 -0.35 -5.87
N GLY A 349 6.09 0.42 -5.84
CA GLY A 349 5.21 0.59 -6.98
C GLY A 349 5.89 1.34 -8.11
N ALA A 350 6.37 0.62 -9.12
CA ALA A 350 6.95 1.17 -10.33
C ALA A 350 5.81 1.52 -11.33
N TYR A 351 4.89 2.38 -10.90
CA TYR A 351 3.62 2.65 -11.59
C TYR A 351 3.76 3.69 -12.70
N ALA A 352 4.78 3.52 -13.52
CA ALA A 352 4.93 4.28 -14.76
C ALA A 352 3.93 3.81 -15.83
N SER A 353 3.67 4.68 -16.79
CA SER A 353 2.86 4.33 -17.96
C SER A 353 3.44 3.12 -18.70
N VAL A 354 2.58 2.32 -19.30
CA VAL A 354 2.92 1.18 -20.15
C VAL A 354 3.91 1.54 -21.29
N ASN A 355 4.01 2.80 -21.66
CA ASN A 355 4.96 3.29 -22.65
C ASN A 355 6.31 3.71 -22.05
N ASN A 356 6.45 3.75 -20.72
CA ASN A 356 7.63 4.21 -20.01
C ASN A 356 8.26 3.08 -19.20
N ILE A 357 8.69 2.03 -19.87
CA ILE A 357 9.24 0.83 -19.21
C ILE A 357 10.72 1.05 -18.88
N TYR A 358 11.54 1.35 -19.87
CA TYR A 358 12.98 1.56 -19.70
C TYR A 358 13.34 3.04 -19.62
N GLY A 359 14.34 3.35 -18.82
CA GLY A 359 14.88 4.69 -18.64
C GLY A 359 15.59 4.85 -17.30
N SER A 360 16.26 6.00 -17.11
CA SER A 360 17.03 6.28 -15.89
C SER A 360 16.32 7.20 -14.90
N GLY A 361 15.27 7.90 -15.33
CA GLY A 361 14.52 8.83 -14.50
C GLY A 361 13.37 8.19 -13.76
N GLU A 362 12.89 8.86 -12.71
CA GLU A 362 11.56 8.61 -12.15
C GLU A 362 10.52 8.57 -13.28
N TRP A 363 9.42 7.84 -13.05
CA TRP A 363 8.34 7.63 -14.01
C TRP A 363 8.71 6.77 -15.22
N THR A 364 9.80 6.00 -15.12
CA THR A 364 10.01 4.78 -15.88
C THR A 364 10.09 3.60 -14.91
N MET A 365 9.66 2.41 -15.32
CA MET A 365 9.67 1.23 -14.44
C MET A 365 11.10 0.88 -14.02
N GLU A 366 12.03 0.89 -14.96
CA GLU A 366 13.46 0.67 -14.69
C GLU A 366 14.04 1.75 -13.77
N GLY A 367 13.76 3.02 -14.04
CA GLY A 367 14.27 4.16 -13.28
C GLY A 367 13.75 4.17 -11.84
N PHE A 368 12.48 3.84 -11.63
CA PHE A 368 11.92 3.67 -10.28
C PHE A 368 12.67 2.61 -9.47
N CYS A 369 12.97 1.46 -10.07
CA CYS A 369 13.70 0.39 -9.38
C CYS A 369 15.15 0.78 -9.11
N LYS A 370 15.84 1.39 -10.05
CA LYS A 370 17.22 1.87 -9.87
C LYS A 370 17.32 2.93 -8.76
N ASN A 371 16.41 3.91 -8.76
CA ASN A 371 16.34 4.92 -7.71
C ASN A 371 15.99 4.30 -6.35
N GLY A 372 15.09 3.32 -6.34
CA GLY A 372 14.74 2.59 -5.12
C GLY A 372 15.95 1.91 -4.48
N ARG A 373 16.79 1.28 -5.26
CA ARG A 373 18.03 0.66 -4.76
C ARG A 373 18.97 1.69 -4.12
N GLU A 374 19.11 2.85 -4.73
CA GLU A 374 19.91 3.94 -4.16
C GLU A 374 19.30 4.47 -2.84
N LEU A 375 18.00 4.69 -2.82
CA LEU A 375 17.28 5.20 -1.65
C LEU A 375 17.34 4.22 -0.46
N LEU A 376 17.27 2.93 -0.71
CA LEU A 376 17.27 1.90 0.33
C LEU A 376 18.66 1.54 0.86
N GLN A 377 19.74 1.92 0.18
CA GLN A 377 21.13 1.75 0.63
C GLN A 377 21.50 0.32 1.10
N GLY A 378 20.81 -0.68 0.58
CA GLY A 378 21.04 -2.08 0.95
C GLY A 378 20.47 -2.51 2.30
N ASP A 379 19.70 -1.66 2.99
CA ASP A 379 19.13 -1.97 4.30
C ASP A 379 18.03 -3.03 4.24
N VAL A 380 17.34 -3.15 3.12
CA VAL A 380 16.22 -4.06 2.94
C VAL A 380 16.13 -4.54 1.49
N PRO A 381 15.82 -5.84 1.25
CA PRO A 381 15.49 -6.31 -0.08
C PRO A 381 14.15 -5.74 -0.53
N PHE A 382 13.99 -5.49 -1.84
CA PHE A 382 12.75 -4.94 -2.38
C PHE A 382 12.29 -5.63 -3.66
N ALA A 383 10.99 -5.66 -3.86
CA ALA A 383 10.36 -6.05 -5.10
C ALA A 383 9.82 -4.80 -5.82
N GLY A 384 10.15 -4.65 -7.09
CA GLY A 384 9.56 -3.65 -7.96
C GLY A 384 8.46 -4.27 -8.82
N GLY A 385 7.43 -3.50 -9.14
CA GLY A 385 6.38 -4.00 -9.99
C GLY A 385 5.43 -2.93 -10.51
N PRO A 386 4.77 -3.19 -11.67
CA PRO A 386 3.82 -2.28 -12.28
C PRO A 386 2.41 -2.46 -11.71
N ASP A 387 1.62 -1.40 -11.81
CA ASP A 387 0.17 -1.48 -11.87
C ASP A 387 -0.23 -1.74 -13.32
N ILE A 388 -0.77 -2.92 -13.60
CA ILE A 388 -1.20 -3.31 -14.95
C ILE A 388 -2.67 -3.00 -15.22
N GLY A 389 -3.27 -2.15 -14.40
CA GLY A 389 -4.62 -1.63 -14.60
C GLY A 389 -4.69 -0.55 -15.68
N ASN A 390 -5.92 -0.19 -16.05
CA ASN A 390 -6.17 0.76 -17.15
C ASN A 390 -5.65 2.18 -16.86
N SER A 391 -5.48 2.54 -15.59
CA SER A 391 -4.98 3.87 -15.18
C SER A 391 -3.56 4.18 -15.66
N THR A 392 -2.75 3.15 -15.91
CA THR A 392 -1.37 3.26 -16.40
C THR A 392 -1.24 2.95 -17.89
N GLY A 393 -2.36 2.82 -18.59
CA GLY A 393 -2.40 2.63 -20.05
C GLY A 393 -2.44 1.16 -20.50
N TRP A 394 -2.44 0.21 -19.59
CA TRP A 394 -2.72 -1.17 -19.90
C TRP A 394 -4.22 -1.33 -20.17
N THR A 395 -4.58 -1.96 -21.27
CA THR A 395 -5.97 -2.08 -21.71
C THR A 395 -6.37 -3.56 -21.78
N ASP A 396 -6.78 -4.14 -20.69
CA ASP A 396 -7.40 -5.47 -20.60
C ASP A 396 -6.85 -6.51 -21.60
N GLY A 397 -5.54 -6.75 -21.55
CA GLY A 397 -4.84 -7.66 -22.45
C GLY A 397 -4.28 -7.04 -23.74
N GLY A 398 -4.57 -5.75 -24.01
CA GLY A 398 -4.19 -5.10 -25.26
C GLY A 398 -2.67 -4.92 -25.49
N GLN A 399 -1.88 -4.84 -24.42
CA GLN A 399 -0.43 -4.65 -24.48
C GLN A 399 0.37 -5.88 -24.00
N SER A 400 -0.14 -7.06 -24.23
CA SER A 400 0.51 -8.31 -23.78
C SER A 400 1.97 -8.44 -24.25
N ALA A 401 2.31 -7.92 -25.42
CA ALA A 401 3.68 -7.92 -25.93
C ALA A 401 4.69 -7.13 -25.07
N LYS A 402 4.21 -6.20 -24.22
CA LYS A 402 5.06 -5.40 -23.32
C LYS A 402 5.30 -6.03 -21.95
N ILE A 403 4.59 -7.09 -21.62
CA ILE A 403 4.71 -7.77 -20.32
C ILE A 403 6.14 -8.26 -20.05
N PRO A 404 6.82 -8.96 -20.98
CA PRO A 404 8.19 -9.39 -20.76
C PRO A 404 9.16 -8.24 -20.45
N ASP A 405 9.02 -7.10 -21.13
CA ASP A 405 9.84 -5.92 -20.88
C ASP A 405 9.56 -5.29 -19.52
N ALA A 406 8.30 -5.21 -19.10
CA ALA A 406 7.91 -4.69 -17.79
C ALA A 406 8.47 -5.56 -16.66
N ILE A 407 8.38 -6.88 -16.80
CA ILE A 407 8.98 -7.84 -15.85
C ILE A 407 10.48 -7.65 -15.80
N ASP A 408 11.16 -7.63 -16.95
CA ASP A 408 12.62 -7.46 -17.03
C ASP A 408 13.08 -6.16 -16.38
N ALA A 409 12.46 -5.04 -16.71
CA ALA A 409 12.79 -3.72 -16.17
C ALA A 409 12.72 -3.68 -14.63
N CYS A 410 11.71 -4.33 -14.05
CA CYS A 410 11.52 -4.37 -12.61
C CYS A 410 12.46 -5.40 -11.94
N ILE A 411 12.45 -6.66 -12.39
CA ILE A 411 13.14 -7.75 -11.70
C ILE A 411 14.65 -7.68 -11.83
N SER A 412 15.16 -7.18 -12.94
CA SER A 412 16.60 -7.02 -13.18
C SER A 412 17.22 -5.92 -12.31
N ASN A 413 16.42 -4.99 -11.82
CA ASN A 413 16.86 -3.85 -11.01
C ASN A 413 16.36 -3.90 -9.56
N SER A 414 15.83 -5.04 -9.14
CA SER A 414 15.31 -5.28 -7.79
C SER A 414 15.65 -6.69 -7.31
N ASP A 415 15.18 -7.03 -6.13
CA ASP A 415 15.38 -8.36 -5.54
C ASP A 415 14.16 -9.29 -5.75
N GLY A 416 13.13 -8.79 -6.40
CA GLY A 416 11.91 -9.51 -6.71
C GLY A 416 11.00 -8.73 -7.64
N PHE A 417 9.93 -9.36 -8.09
CA PHE A 417 8.91 -8.75 -8.94
C PHE A 417 7.54 -8.89 -8.31
N PHE A 418 6.69 -7.89 -8.46
CA PHE A 418 5.26 -8.04 -8.18
C PHE A 418 4.40 -7.44 -9.29
N ALA A 419 3.19 -7.95 -9.43
CA ALA A 419 2.17 -7.35 -10.27
C ALA A 419 0.96 -6.96 -9.45
N PHE A 420 0.45 -5.77 -9.64
CA PHE A 420 -0.84 -5.31 -9.17
C PHE A 420 -1.77 -5.20 -10.37
N ASP A 421 -2.83 -5.98 -10.53
CA ASP A 421 -3.22 -7.05 -9.66
C ASP A 421 -3.78 -8.26 -10.45
N LEU A 422 -4.21 -9.29 -9.75
CA LEU A 422 -4.64 -10.56 -10.35
C LEU A 422 -5.81 -10.43 -11.34
N CYS A 423 -6.81 -9.60 -11.06
CA CYS A 423 -7.96 -9.46 -11.95
C CYS A 423 -7.55 -8.96 -13.36
N HIS A 424 -6.49 -8.18 -13.44
CA HIS A 424 -5.92 -7.72 -14.71
C HIS A 424 -5.02 -8.78 -15.36
N VAL A 425 -4.19 -9.48 -14.54
CA VAL A 425 -3.35 -10.60 -15.03
C VAL A 425 -4.20 -11.64 -15.76
N LYS A 426 -5.40 -11.95 -15.25
CA LYS A 426 -6.33 -12.89 -15.87
C LYS A 426 -6.75 -12.55 -17.29
N LYS A 427 -6.57 -11.30 -17.72
CA LYS A 427 -6.95 -10.81 -19.04
C LYS A 427 -5.82 -10.91 -20.07
N TYR A 428 -4.62 -11.24 -19.62
CA TYR A 428 -3.43 -11.45 -20.42
C TYR A 428 -3.09 -12.94 -20.50
#